data_616fbfdd452606838b8db6154532862d
#
_entry.id   616fbfdd452606838b8db6154532862d
#
_cell.length_a   1.000
_cell.length_b   1.000
_cell.length_c   1.000
_cell.angle_alpha   90.00
_cell.angle_beta   90.00
_cell.angle_gamma   90.00
#
_symmetry.space_group_name_H-M   'P 1'
#
loop_
_entity.id
_entity.type
_entity.pdbx_description
1 polymer ?
#
loop_
_entity_poly.entity_id
_entity_poly.type
_entity_poly.pdbx_seq_one_letter_code
_entity_poly.pdbx_strand_id
1 'polypeptide(L)'
;GLSLTAGTCTITGTPTVTVTNATYTIWANVSGQSFSGQIWLEVGLNAPDISYSASTYTYTKDVEITSLIPSNVGGEVTTWAISATLPSGLTFETSNGTIWGTPDTITSATTYTIWANNSADSDSLTITFTVNAATPNFYYGSASGGGSHPLVLYLNQTMNSLTPTHASSGGVITSCSSSPSLPSGLTLSSSCVLSGTPDATATGAFYTITGTNTGGSDTASLYLQVRSYGGALTVTPTNTEGSVNSSISDISMSYTHQTSNYGWTSGVSNTTTTLTNNFLTAGGTHLLGVDSGDQGEMVIVYAHNDTNSASGTYSLAMMYRWGGTWSETILDSGTDTGHHPSVAIDRQGAIHIAYIDDLNDELRYATNASGSWVFRTLGSSTYDNDNGRGTAIVVHPITDAVHIVTTINDNTYRDLQYHTNESGSWVNTTITNTLSDEGHDPAMAMDGDGNLHVAYYCDDGCSDLRMSSRINGVWQNETVASTLNIGNDPDIAIDSEGTIHIVSQYLNNKRIYLHSGTPGSWTEQAGLSGGNAHWPTVAVDSNDAVHISYHLGSTQKDMMYFTNASGSWSSPSKIEEYGGWGSEMMIDANDDIFIPNLAVGTSNLQLTTLKGSGQGLTARPIYDISPM
;
A
#
# COMPACT_ATOMS: atom_id res chain seq x y z
N GLY A 1 -54.53 -42.21 -1.74
CA GLY A 1 -54.91 -40.86 -1.93
C GLY A 1 -56.29 -40.58 -2.56
N LEU A 2 -56.92 -41.54 -3.18
CA LEU A 2 -58.33 -41.40 -3.68
C LEU A 2 -59.31 -42.00 -2.68
N SER A 3 -60.47 -41.39 -2.54
CA SER A 3 -61.57 -41.85 -1.71
C SER A 3 -62.91 -41.82 -2.49
N LEU A 4 -63.74 -42.79 -2.22
CA LEU A 4 -65.12 -42.87 -2.76
C LEU A 4 -66.08 -42.34 -1.70
N THR A 5 -66.84 -41.29 -2.02
CA THR A 5 -67.83 -40.74 -1.11
C THR A 5 -69.11 -41.57 -1.19
N ALA A 6 -69.48 -42.24 -0.08
CA ALA A 6 -70.70 -42.96 0.06
C ALA A 6 -71.91 -42.03 -0.06
N GLY A 7 -72.91 -42.42 -0.85
CA GLY A 7 -74.16 -41.67 -1.09
C GLY A 7 -74.14 -40.79 -2.35
N THR A 8 -73.05 -40.32 -2.84
CA THR A 8 -72.91 -39.58 -4.12
C THR A 8 -72.16 -40.37 -5.18
N CYS A 9 -71.47 -41.46 -4.82
CA CYS A 9 -70.53 -42.21 -5.65
C CYS A 9 -69.45 -41.31 -6.33
N THR A 10 -69.08 -40.24 -5.70
CA THR A 10 -68.06 -39.35 -6.22
C THR A 10 -66.67 -39.79 -5.73
N ILE A 11 -65.71 -39.94 -6.68
CA ILE A 11 -64.29 -40.20 -6.37
C ILE A 11 -63.58 -38.88 -6.29
N THR A 12 -62.89 -38.62 -5.16
CA THR A 12 -62.10 -37.41 -4.90
C THR A 12 -60.78 -37.77 -4.23
N GLY A 13 -59.82 -36.85 -4.32
CA GLY A 13 -58.52 -36.97 -3.64
C GLY A 13 -57.37 -36.81 -4.62
N THR A 14 -56.14 -36.84 -4.05
CA THR A 14 -54.89 -36.78 -4.81
C THR A 14 -54.26 -38.18 -4.80
N PRO A 15 -54.05 -38.82 -5.95
CA PRO A 15 -53.35 -40.11 -5.98
C PRO A 15 -51.96 -40.01 -5.41
N THR A 16 -51.55 -40.94 -4.59
CA THR A 16 -50.24 -41.00 -3.94
C THR A 16 -49.40 -42.21 -4.38
N VAL A 17 -49.97 -43.06 -5.23
CA VAL A 17 -49.32 -44.28 -5.76
C VAL A 17 -49.72 -44.43 -7.20
N THR A 18 -48.79 -44.83 -8.05
CA THR A 18 -49.08 -45.20 -9.45
C THR A 18 -50.00 -46.46 -9.54
N VAL A 19 -50.90 -46.45 -10.47
CA VAL A 19 -51.77 -47.57 -10.73
C VAL A 19 -51.83 -47.83 -12.25
N THR A 20 -51.37 -48.99 -12.67
CA THR A 20 -51.38 -49.38 -14.07
C THR A 20 -52.76 -49.94 -14.39
N ASN A 21 -53.55 -49.21 -15.16
CA ASN A 21 -54.78 -49.62 -15.81
C ASN A 21 -55.65 -50.66 -15.03
N ALA A 22 -56.08 -50.23 -13.82
CA ALA A 22 -56.87 -51.10 -12.94
C ALA A 22 -58.37 -50.85 -13.09
N THR A 23 -59.12 -51.93 -13.15
CA THR A 23 -60.55 -51.85 -13.18
C THR A 23 -61.15 -51.98 -11.80
N TYR A 24 -61.94 -51.01 -11.40
CA TYR A 24 -62.63 -50.97 -10.12
C TYR A 24 -64.13 -51.13 -10.34
N THR A 25 -64.74 -52.02 -9.58
CA THR A 25 -66.23 -52.19 -9.62
C THR A 25 -66.79 -51.35 -8.47
N ILE A 26 -67.64 -50.39 -8.84
CA ILE A 26 -68.36 -49.54 -7.88
C ILE A 26 -69.74 -50.11 -7.68
N TRP A 27 -70.17 -50.36 -6.45
CA TRP A 27 -71.48 -50.89 -6.08
C TRP A 27 -72.34 -49.78 -5.46
N ALA A 28 -73.57 -49.65 -5.95
CA ALA A 28 -74.57 -48.79 -5.35
C ALA A 28 -75.75 -49.66 -4.89
N ASN A 29 -76.14 -49.54 -3.63
CA ASN A 29 -77.23 -50.29 -3.04
C ASN A 29 -78.39 -49.33 -2.76
N VAL A 30 -79.54 -49.65 -3.36
CA VAL A 30 -80.78 -48.87 -3.17
C VAL A 30 -81.95 -49.85 -2.89
N SER A 31 -82.61 -49.65 -1.75
CA SER A 31 -83.83 -50.42 -1.38
C SER A 31 -83.68 -51.94 -1.48
N GLY A 32 -82.50 -52.48 -1.08
CA GLY A 32 -82.22 -53.92 -1.08
C GLY A 32 -81.76 -54.49 -2.42
N GLN A 33 -81.62 -53.69 -3.45
CA GLN A 33 -81.05 -54.11 -4.74
C GLN A 33 -79.66 -53.48 -4.91
N SER A 34 -78.74 -54.26 -5.49
CA SER A 34 -77.37 -53.85 -5.79
C SER A 34 -77.13 -53.62 -7.26
N PHE A 35 -76.60 -52.46 -7.61
CA PHE A 35 -76.19 -52.11 -8.96
C PHE A 35 -74.67 -51.94 -8.99
N SER A 36 -74.03 -52.41 -10.04
CA SER A 36 -72.57 -52.19 -10.17
C SER A 36 -72.22 -51.56 -11.52
N GLY A 37 -71.22 -50.67 -11.50
CA GLY A 37 -70.55 -50.11 -12.66
C GLY A 37 -69.06 -50.32 -12.55
N GLN A 38 -68.36 -50.38 -13.66
CA GLN A 38 -66.93 -50.51 -13.71
C GLN A 38 -66.32 -49.17 -14.15
N ILE A 39 -65.25 -48.76 -13.51
CA ILE A 39 -64.38 -47.65 -13.93
C ILE A 39 -62.99 -48.18 -14.13
N TRP A 40 -62.32 -47.64 -15.09
CA TRP A 40 -60.88 -47.83 -15.28
C TRP A 40 -60.14 -46.64 -14.70
N LEU A 41 -59.15 -46.96 -13.96
CA LEU A 41 -58.30 -45.92 -13.35
C LEU A 41 -56.86 -46.24 -13.66
N GLU A 42 -56.16 -45.25 -14.20
CA GLU A 42 -54.76 -45.27 -14.39
C GLU A 42 -54.21 -44.04 -13.69
N VAL A 43 -53.11 -44.18 -12.91
CA VAL A 43 -52.40 -43.12 -12.27
C VAL A 43 -50.95 -43.24 -12.71
N GLY A 44 -50.56 -42.39 -13.63
CA GLY A 44 -49.19 -42.29 -14.11
C GLY A 44 -48.32 -41.42 -13.20
N LEU A 45 -47.05 -41.47 -13.41
CA LEU A 45 -46.13 -40.48 -12.87
C LEU A 45 -46.28 -39.17 -13.65
N ASN A 46 -46.05 -38.05 -12.99
CA ASN A 46 -45.82 -36.80 -13.70
C ASN A 46 -44.42 -36.81 -14.31
N ALA A 47 -44.23 -36.11 -15.41
CA ALA A 47 -42.93 -35.80 -15.94
C ALA A 47 -42.14 -34.98 -14.89
N PRO A 48 -40.81 -35.04 -14.86
CA PRO A 48 -40.01 -34.08 -14.15
C PRO A 48 -40.31 -32.65 -14.61
N ASP A 49 -40.07 -31.67 -13.76
CA ASP A 49 -40.10 -30.23 -14.08
C ASP A 49 -38.95 -29.58 -13.31
N ILE A 50 -37.81 -29.43 -13.99
CA ILE A 50 -36.54 -29.09 -13.38
C ILE A 50 -36.13 -27.66 -13.66
N SER A 51 -35.42 -27.06 -12.70
CA SER A 51 -34.81 -25.76 -12.88
C SER A 51 -33.52 -25.63 -12.07
N TYR A 52 -32.60 -24.81 -12.54
CA TYR A 52 -31.47 -24.30 -11.76
C TYR A 52 -31.70 -22.81 -11.43
N SER A 53 -30.93 -22.28 -10.47
CA SER A 53 -31.07 -20.91 -10.01
C SER A 53 -30.84 -19.85 -11.10
N ALA A 54 -30.11 -20.19 -12.16
CA ALA A 54 -29.88 -19.35 -13.34
C ALA A 54 -29.66 -20.21 -14.59
N SER A 55 -29.73 -19.59 -15.78
CA SER A 55 -29.39 -20.23 -17.05
C SER A 55 -27.96 -19.94 -17.52
N THR A 56 -27.27 -19.01 -16.88
CA THR A 56 -25.87 -18.62 -17.17
C THR A 56 -25.07 -18.46 -15.89
N TYR A 57 -23.85 -19.00 -15.91
CA TYR A 57 -22.92 -18.98 -14.79
C TYR A 57 -21.55 -18.58 -15.29
N THR A 58 -20.93 -17.63 -14.57
CA THR A 58 -19.56 -17.19 -14.83
C THR A 58 -18.71 -17.47 -13.61
N TYR A 59 -17.65 -18.22 -13.79
CA TYR A 59 -16.74 -18.64 -12.74
C TYR A 59 -15.32 -18.16 -13.00
N THR A 60 -14.51 -18.18 -11.96
CA THR A 60 -13.08 -17.89 -12.04
C THR A 60 -12.30 -19.19 -11.95
N LYS A 61 -11.31 -19.36 -12.81
CA LYS A 61 -10.38 -20.49 -12.78
C LYS A 61 -9.73 -20.63 -11.39
N ASP A 62 -9.56 -21.87 -10.94
CA ASP A 62 -8.96 -22.26 -9.66
C ASP A 62 -9.74 -21.78 -8.41
N VAL A 63 -11.00 -21.35 -8.57
CA VAL A 63 -11.90 -21.00 -7.47
C VAL A 63 -13.04 -22.00 -7.41
N GLU A 64 -13.25 -22.62 -6.25
CA GLU A 64 -14.34 -23.58 -6.05
C GLU A 64 -15.70 -22.91 -6.24
N ILE A 65 -16.60 -23.55 -6.99
CA ILE A 65 -17.94 -23.02 -7.20
C ILE A 65 -18.88 -23.40 -6.05
N THR A 66 -19.84 -22.54 -5.75
CA THR A 66 -20.99 -22.96 -4.95
C THR A 66 -21.76 -24.03 -5.73
N SER A 67 -21.96 -25.19 -5.11
CA SER A 67 -22.68 -26.31 -5.76
C SER A 67 -24.04 -25.88 -6.31
N LEU A 68 -24.28 -26.17 -7.57
CA LEU A 68 -25.55 -25.93 -8.23
C LEU A 68 -26.45 -27.14 -8.04
N ILE A 69 -27.49 -27.01 -7.24
CA ILE A 69 -28.44 -28.04 -6.94
C ILE A 69 -29.73 -27.73 -7.72
N PRO A 70 -30.18 -28.63 -8.60
CA PRO A 70 -31.45 -28.42 -9.31
C PRO A 70 -32.64 -28.52 -8.36
N SER A 71 -33.68 -27.77 -8.65
CA SER A 71 -35.03 -28.01 -8.09
C SER A 71 -35.89 -28.79 -9.07
N ASN A 72 -36.80 -29.61 -8.54
CA ASN A 72 -37.78 -30.35 -9.32
C ASN A 72 -39.15 -30.20 -8.65
N VAL A 73 -40.13 -29.69 -9.39
CA VAL A 73 -41.52 -29.55 -8.91
C VAL A 73 -42.46 -30.53 -9.59
N GLY A 74 -41.93 -31.35 -10.53
CA GLY A 74 -42.65 -32.43 -11.22
C GLY A 74 -42.53 -33.78 -10.52
N GLY A 75 -42.60 -34.85 -11.34
CA GLY A 75 -42.43 -36.22 -10.87
C GLY A 75 -40.98 -36.52 -10.45
N GLU A 76 -40.81 -37.54 -9.60
CA GLU A 76 -39.50 -37.98 -9.15
C GLU A 76 -38.56 -38.30 -10.32
N VAL A 77 -37.33 -37.80 -10.29
CA VAL A 77 -36.31 -38.04 -11.32
C VAL A 77 -35.60 -39.37 -11.04
N THR A 78 -35.56 -40.25 -12.03
CA THR A 78 -34.86 -41.53 -11.91
C THR A 78 -33.45 -41.49 -12.52
N THR A 79 -33.22 -40.65 -13.54
CA THR A 79 -31.92 -40.51 -14.19
C THR A 79 -31.68 -39.09 -14.62
N TRP A 80 -30.43 -38.65 -14.46
CA TRP A 80 -29.95 -37.38 -14.93
C TRP A 80 -28.89 -37.58 -16.03
N ALA A 81 -28.88 -36.70 -17.01
CA ALA A 81 -27.89 -36.70 -18.08
C ALA A 81 -27.48 -35.28 -18.49
N ILE A 82 -26.32 -35.14 -19.07
CA ILE A 82 -25.80 -33.88 -19.60
C ILE A 82 -25.24 -34.09 -21.02
N SER A 83 -25.38 -33.09 -21.89
CA SER A 83 -25.06 -33.18 -23.33
C SER A 83 -23.57 -33.38 -23.64
N ALA A 84 -22.67 -32.90 -22.78
CA ALA A 84 -21.23 -32.97 -22.98
C ALA A 84 -20.48 -32.87 -21.62
N THR A 85 -19.20 -33.18 -21.63
CA THR A 85 -18.33 -33.01 -20.49
C THR A 85 -18.25 -31.53 -20.09
N LEU A 86 -18.44 -31.24 -18.82
CA LEU A 86 -18.29 -29.91 -18.26
C LEU A 86 -16.82 -29.41 -18.38
N PRO A 87 -16.57 -28.11 -18.20
CA PRO A 87 -15.20 -27.59 -18.06
C PRO A 87 -14.40 -28.42 -17.05
N SER A 88 -13.13 -28.68 -17.37
CA SER A 88 -12.24 -29.46 -16.50
C SER A 88 -12.26 -28.91 -15.07
N GLY A 89 -12.31 -29.81 -14.09
CA GLY A 89 -12.46 -29.48 -12.67
C GLY A 89 -13.91 -29.39 -12.18
N LEU A 90 -14.90 -29.32 -13.07
CA LEU A 90 -16.32 -29.41 -12.70
C LEU A 90 -16.85 -30.83 -12.89
N THR A 91 -17.71 -31.24 -11.98
CA THR A 91 -18.38 -32.57 -11.97
C THR A 91 -19.89 -32.42 -12.04
N PHE A 92 -20.52 -33.18 -12.89
CA PHE A 92 -21.98 -33.38 -12.92
C PHE A 92 -22.33 -34.69 -12.23
N GLU A 93 -23.11 -34.62 -11.15
CA GLU A 93 -23.55 -35.79 -10.40
C GLU A 93 -24.80 -36.41 -11.03
N THR A 94 -24.64 -37.55 -11.66
CA THR A 94 -25.72 -38.21 -12.39
C THR A 94 -26.81 -38.82 -11.50
N SER A 95 -26.61 -38.88 -10.20
CA SER A 95 -27.58 -39.35 -9.23
C SER A 95 -28.65 -38.31 -8.88
N ASN A 96 -28.29 -37.02 -8.89
CA ASN A 96 -29.15 -35.93 -8.41
C ASN A 96 -29.11 -34.64 -9.23
N GLY A 97 -28.30 -34.58 -10.31
CA GLY A 97 -28.14 -33.42 -11.16
C GLY A 97 -27.28 -32.29 -10.59
N THR A 98 -26.64 -32.48 -9.43
CA THR A 98 -25.79 -31.45 -8.82
C THR A 98 -24.54 -31.25 -9.66
N ILE A 99 -24.13 -29.96 -9.79
CA ILE A 99 -22.87 -29.57 -10.41
C ILE A 99 -22.00 -28.91 -9.34
N TRP A 100 -20.76 -29.38 -9.20
CA TRP A 100 -19.80 -28.90 -8.19
C TRP A 100 -18.36 -29.05 -8.67
N GLY A 101 -17.41 -28.45 -7.95
CA GLY A 101 -15.98 -28.59 -8.21
C GLY A 101 -15.25 -27.25 -8.34
N THR A 102 -14.02 -27.33 -8.83
CA THR A 102 -13.12 -26.18 -9.04
C THR A 102 -12.65 -26.18 -10.48
N PRO A 103 -13.15 -25.27 -11.34
CA PRO A 103 -12.73 -25.26 -12.74
C PRO A 103 -11.27 -24.89 -12.87
N ASP A 104 -10.49 -25.70 -13.56
CA ASP A 104 -9.03 -25.56 -13.72
C ASP A 104 -8.60 -25.04 -15.10
N THR A 105 -9.55 -24.79 -15.99
CA THR A 105 -9.30 -24.38 -17.38
C THR A 105 -10.24 -23.25 -17.80
N ILE A 106 -9.68 -22.19 -18.39
CA ILE A 106 -10.44 -21.08 -18.96
C ILE A 106 -11.29 -21.61 -20.11
N THR A 107 -12.58 -21.29 -20.10
CA THR A 107 -13.54 -21.77 -21.09
C THR A 107 -14.45 -20.63 -21.53
N SER A 108 -14.54 -20.39 -22.84
CA SER A 108 -15.55 -19.46 -23.39
C SER A 108 -16.97 -19.97 -23.13
N ALA A 109 -17.95 -19.07 -23.21
CA ALA A 109 -19.36 -19.39 -23.00
C ALA A 109 -19.76 -20.64 -23.79
N THR A 110 -20.03 -21.73 -23.06
CA THR A 110 -20.42 -23.04 -23.63
C THR A 110 -21.73 -23.47 -23.01
N THR A 111 -22.66 -23.86 -23.86
CA THR A 111 -24.02 -24.26 -23.44
C THR A 111 -24.15 -25.78 -23.35
N TYR A 112 -24.73 -26.23 -22.26
CA TYR A 112 -25.00 -27.62 -21.94
C TYR A 112 -26.49 -27.83 -21.78
N THR A 113 -27.01 -28.95 -22.31
CA THR A 113 -28.37 -29.40 -22.06
C THR A 113 -28.35 -30.45 -20.97
N ILE A 114 -29.20 -30.29 -19.97
CA ILE A 114 -29.38 -31.24 -18.88
C ILE A 114 -30.77 -31.85 -19.02
N TRP A 115 -30.85 -33.17 -18.91
CA TRP A 115 -32.07 -33.93 -18.94
C TRP A 115 -32.33 -34.60 -17.59
N ALA A 116 -33.55 -34.56 -17.17
CA ALA A 116 -34.08 -35.32 -16.05
C ALA A 116 -35.20 -36.23 -16.56
N ASN A 117 -35.07 -37.51 -16.32
CA ASN A 117 -35.99 -38.49 -16.87
C ASN A 117 -36.62 -39.32 -15.77
N ASN A 118 -37.88 -39.75 -16.01
CA ASN A 118 -38.52 -40.83 -15.28
C ASN A 118 -39.32 -41.71 -16.28
N SER A 119 -40.10 -42.67 -15.78
CA SER A 119 -40.88 -43.58 -16.65
C SER A 119 -42.07 -42.89 -17.33
N ALA A 120 -42.44 -41.69 -16.95
CA ALA A 120 -43.51 -40.93 -17.58
C ALA A 120 -43.03 -40.15 -18.79
N ASP A 121 -41.94 -39.41 -18.64
CA ASP A 121 -41.35 -38.56 -19.68
C ASP A 121 -40.00 -37.97 -19.21
N SER A 122 -39.46 -37.07 -20.01
CA SER A 122 -38.25 -36.32 -19.73
C SER A 122 -38.50 -34.81 -19.74
N ASP A 123 -37.82 -34.11 -18.88
CA ASP A 123 -37.69 -32.67 -18.95
C ASP A 123 -36.23 -32.28 -19.22
N SER A 124 -36.02 -31.12 -19.84
CA SER A 124 -34.69 -30.64 -20.16
C SER A 124 -34.60 -29.14 -20.14
N LEU A 125 -33.44 -28.64 -19.74
CA LEU A 125 -33.09 -27.23 -19.77
C LEU A 125 -31.66 -27.03 -20.27
N THR A 126 -31.33 -25.78 -20.60
CA THR A 126 -29.99 -25.42 -21.01
C THR A 126 -29.35 -24.49 -19.98
N ILE A 127 -28.07 -24.73 -19.68
CA ILE A 127 -27.23 -23.86 -18.88
C ILE A 127 -25.95 -23.51 -19.64
N THR A 128 -25.45 -22.28 -19.44
CA THR A 128 -24.23 -21.82 -20.10
C THR A 128 -23.19 -21.54 -19.04
N PHE A 129 -22.00 -22.12 -19.19
CA PHE A 129 -20.84 -21.85 -18.34
C PHE A 129 -19.79 -21.02 -19.08
N THR A 130 -19.21 -20.06 -18.35
CA THR A 130 -18.02 -19.34 -18.74
C THR A 130 -17.02 -19.44 -17.60
N VAL A 131 -15.76 -19.78 -17.88
CA VAL A 131 -14.69 -19.78 -16.90
C VAL A 131 -13.65 -18.76 -17.32
N ASN A 132 -13.50 -17.70 -16.57
CA ASN A 132 -12.53 -16.64 -16.80
C ASN A 132 -11.24 -16.90 -16.01
N ALA A 133 -10.14 -16.24 -16.40
CA ALA A 133 -8.96 -16.13 -15.56
C ALA A 133 -9.27 -15.37 -14.26
N ALA A 134 -8.45 -15.48 -13.24
CA ALA A 134 -8.43 -14.50 -12.17
C ALA A 134 -8.10 -13.12 -12.76
N THR A 135 -8.64 -12.05 -12.16
CA THR A 135 -8.28 -10.68 -12.54
C THR A 135 -6.77 -10.49 -12.40
N PRO A 136 -6.10 -9.75 -13.29
CA PRO A 136 -4.71 -9.38 -13.04
C PRO A 136 -4.57 -8.70 -11.68
N ASN A 137 -3.42 -8.87 -11.06
CA ASN A 137 -3.00 -8.08 -9.91
C ASN A 137 -1.48 -7.89 -10.09
N PHE A 138 -1.08 -6.68 -10.44
CA PHE A 138 0.30 -6.41 -10.80
C PHE A 138 0.73 -5.00 -10.41
N TYR A 139 2.03 -4.81 -10.26
CA TYR A 139 2.66 -3.53 -9.96
C TYR A 139 4.05 -3.50 -10.63
N TYR A 140 4.60 -2.30 -10.76
CA TYR A 140 6.00 -2.15 -11.12
C TYR A 140 6.80 -1.91 -9.84
N GLY A 141 7.77 -2.73 -9.52
CA GLY A 141 8.66 -2.59 -8.35
C GLY A 141 9.07 -1.13 -8.11
N SER A 142 10.19 -0.77 -7.69
CA SER A 142 10.64 0.58 -7.33
C SER A 142 10.11 1.78 -8.17
N ALA A 143 9.44 1.54 -9.29
CA ALA A 143 8.83 2.56 -10.15
C ALA A 143 7.35 2.84 -9.87
N SER A 144 6.67 2.02 -9.06
CA SER A 144 5.25 2.17 -8.67
C SER A 144 5.04 2.20 -7.16
N GLY A 145 6.09 2.04 -6.37
CA GLY A 145 5.99 2.04 -4.91
C GLY A 145 5.80 3.45 -4.36
N GLY A 146 4.91 3.58 -3.40
CA GLY A 146 4.67 4.80 -2.66
C GLY A 146 5.91 5.27 -1.90
N GLY A 147 6.73 5.98 -2.57
CA GLY A 147 7.99 6.57 -2.15
C GLY A 147 8.72 7.06 -3.37
N SER A 148 8.32 8.20 -3.88
CA SER A 148 9.09 9.23 -4.60
C SER A 148 10.20 8.79 -5.58
N HIS A 149 10.11 7.70 -6.32
CA HIS A 149 11.11 7.37 -7.32
C HIS A 149 10.54 7.44 -8.74
N PRO A 150 10.60 8.61 -9.39
CA PRO A 150 10.18 8.73 -10.78
C PRO A 150 11.10 7.90 -11.67
N LEU A 151 10.53 7.19 -12.64
CA LEU A 151 11.30 6.60 -13.74
C LEU A 151 11.80 7.72 -14.64
N VAL A 152 13.05 8.14 -14.44
CA VAL A 152 13.69 9.15 -15.27
C VAL A 152 14.49 8.48 -16.37
N LEU A 153 14.14 8.77 -17.60
CA LEU A 153 14.80 8.24 -18.79
C LEU A 153 15.52 9.36 -19.53
N TYR A 154 16.47 9.00 -20.37
CA TYR A 154 17.24 9.95 -21.18
C TYR A 154 16.95 9.80 -22.66
N LEU A 155 16.87 10.93 -23.32
CA LEU A 155 16.72 11.03 -24.78
C LEU A 155 17.79 10.21 -25.49
N ASN A 156 17.37 9.36 -26.43
CA ASN A 156 18.22 8.48 -27.24
C ASN A 156 19.02 7.42 -26.44
N GLN A 157 18.67 7.17 -25.17
CA GLN A 157 19.21 6.06 -24.40
C GLN A 157 18.18 4.94 -24.27
N THR A 158 18.57 3.71 -24.59
CA THR A 158 17.70 2.55 -24.42
C THR A 158 17.56 2.25 -22.93
N MET A 159 16.32 2.19 -22.45
CA MET A 159 16.05 1.82 -21.07
C MET A 159 16.19 0.31 -20.85
N ASN A 160 16.54 -0.09 -19.66
CA ASN A 160 16.33 -1.48 -19.22
C ASN A 160 14.83 -1.77 -19.21
N SER A 161 14.46 -2.95 -19.69
CA SER A 161 13.04 -3.33 -19.72
C SER A 161 12.48 -3.41 -18.29
N LEU A 162 11.42 -2.67 -18.02
CA LEU A 162 10.73 -2.69 -16.75
C LEU A 162 9.58 -3.71 -16.83
N THR A 163 9.73 -4.80 -16.11
CA THR A 163 8.76 -5.91 -16.08
C THR A 163 7.86 -5.75 -14.85
N PRO A 164 6.54 -5.82 -15.01
CA PRO A 164 5.65 -5.78 -13.86
C PRO A 164 5.81 -7.05 -13.01
N THR A 165 5.70 -6.91 -11.71
CA THR A 165 5.60 -8.02 -10.78
C THR A 165 4.13 -8.39 -10.61
N HIS A 166 3.84 -9.70 -10.59
CA HIS A 166 2.48 -10.21 -10.41
C HIS A 166 2.30 -10.69 -8.97
N ALA A 167 1.23 -10.27 -8.32
CA ALA A 167 0.84 -10.88 -7.06
C ALA A 167 0.44 -12.35 -7.28
N SER A 168 0.70 -13.20 -6.29
CA SER A 168 0.47 -14.65 -6.38
C SER A 168 -0.98 -15.04 -6.68
N SER A 169 -1.95 -14.16 -6.36
CA SER A 169 -3.38 -14.36 -6.64
C SER A 169 -3.84 -13.77 -7.98
N GLY A 170 -2.96 -13.04 -8.69
CA GLY A 170 -3.31 -12.38 -9.95
C GLY A 170 -3.30 -13.31 -11.15
N GLY A 171 -4.23 -13.10 -12.08
CA GLY A 171 -4.24 -13.79 -13.37
C GLY A 171 -3.24 -13.20 -14.36
N VAL A 172 -2.79 -14.02 -15.31
CA VAL A 172 -1.85 -13.58 -16.37
C VAL A 172 -2.47 -12.46 -17.21
N ILE A 173 -1.73 -11.38 -17.42
CA ILE A 173 -2.11 -10.27 -18.31
C ILE A 173 -2.01 -10.74 -19.77
N THR A 174 -3.03 -10.43 -20.57
CA THR A 174 -3.08 -10.78 -22.00
C THR A 174 -3.06 -9.56 -22.91
N SER A 175 -3.39 -8.39 -22.39
CA SER A 175 -3.27 -7.11 -23.10
C SER A 175 -2.96 -5.99 -22.13
N CYS A 176 -2.26 -4.96 -22.64
CA CYS A 176 -1.83 -3.82 -21.84
C CYS A 176 -2.04 -2.51 -22.59
N SER A 177 -2.37 -1.45 -21.84
CA SER A 177 -2.49 -0.08 -22.36
C SER A 177 -2.02 0.92 -21.33
N SER A 178 -1.74 2.15 -21.78
CA SER A 178 -1.37 3.27 -20.90
C SER A 178 -2.27 4.48 -21.14
N SER A 179 -2.53 5.24 -20.10
CA SER A 179 -3.20 6.53 -20.16
C SER A 179 -2.49 7.52 -19.23
N PRO A 180 -2.01 8.67 -19.75
CA PRO A 180 -1.93 9.05 -21.17
C PRO A 180 -1.05 8.11 -22.00
N SER A 181 -0.92 8.36 -23.30
CA SER A 181 0.01 7.61 -24.17
C SER A 181 1.46 7.84 -23.73
N LEU A 182 2.25 6.77 -23.71
CA LEU A 182 3.67 6.83 -23.35
C LEU A 182 4.43 7.85 -24.20
N PRO A 183 5.52 8.41 -23.68
CA PRO A 183 6.47 9.19 -24.46
C PRO A 183 6.95 8.44 -25.71
N SER A 184 7.20 9.20 -26.78
CA SER A 184 7.65 8.64 -28.06
C SER A 184 8.93 7.82 -27.89
N GLY A 185 9.00 6.68 -28.57
CA GLY A 185 10.09 5.72 -28.47
C GLY A 185 9.94 4.67 -27.37
N LEU A 186 8.95 4.81 -26.48
CA LEU A 186 8.62 3.81 -25.47
C LEU A 186 7.42 2.97 -25.87
N THR A 187 7.41 1.71 -25.47
CA THR A 187 6.36 0.75 -25.81
C THR A 187 6.03 -0.16 -24.61
N LEU A 188 4.77 -0.60 -24.56
CA LEU A 188 4.30 -1.66 -23.66
C LEU A 188 4.07 -2.94 -24.46
N SER A 189 4.56 -4.05 -23.94
CA SER A 189 4.19 -5.39 -24.44
C SER A 189 2.76 -5.75 -24.02
N SER A 190 2.23 -6.85 -24.58
CA SER A 190 0.93 -7.39 -24.14
C SER A 190 0.91 -7.88 -22.69
N SER A 191 2.07 -8.13 -22.08
CA SER A 191 2.27 -8.47 -20.67
C SER A 191 2.68 -7.27 -19.80
N CYS A 192 2.47 -6.07 -20.27
CA CYS A 192 2.81 -4.80 -19.61
C CYS A 192 4.32 -4.57 -19.36
N VAL A 193 5.21 -5.21 -20.07
CA VAL A 193 6.63 -4.87 -19.99
C VAL A 193 6.87 -3.56 -20.72
N LEU A 194 7.36 -2.56 -19.99
CA LEU A 194 7.76 -1.26 -20.56
C LEU A 194 9.20 -1.35 -21.07
N SER A 195 9.43 -0.90 -22.28
CA SER A 195 10.75 -0.89 -22.91
C SER A 195 10.84 0.15 -24.02
N GLY A 196 12.05 0.40 -24.51
CA GLY A 196 12.26 1.26 -25.66
C GLY A 196 13.43 2.22 -25.49
N THR A 197 13.52 3.15 -26.46
CA THR A 197 14.50 4.23 -26.48
C THR A 197 13.73 5.52 -26.73
N PRO A 198 13.56 6.39 -25.73
CA PRO A 198 12.80 7.62 -25.94
C PRO A 198 13.50 8.51 -26.96
N ASP A 199 12.76 9.02 -27.93
CA ASP A 199 13.23 9.88 -29.01
C ASP A 199 12.78 11.34 -28.90
N ALA A 200 12.04 11.67 -27.86
CA ALA A 200 11.63 13.03 -27.50
C ALA A 200 11.66 13.21 -25.97
N THR A 201 11.98 14.43 -25.52
CA THR A 201 11.86 14.80 -24.10
C THR A 201 10.40 14.82 -23.69
N ALA A 202 10.09 14.43 -22.45
CA ALA A 202 8.77 14.51 -21.88
C ALA A 202 8.87 15.07 -20.44
N THR A 203 7.99 16.01 -20.11
CA THR A 203 7.82 16.47 -18.71
C THR A 203 7.32 15.31 -17.87
N GLY A 204 7.73 15.26 -16.60
CA GLY A 204 7.27 14.22 -15.67
C GLY A 204 5.75 14.20 -15.58
N ALA A 205 5.19 13.01 -15.69
CA ALA A 205 3.75 12.79 -15.62
C ALA A 205 3.46 11.36 -15.14
N PHE A 206 2.31 11.18 -14.49
CA PHE A 206 1.81 9.86 -14.15
C PHE A 206 1.14 9.19 -15.35
N TYR A 207 1.43 7.92 -15.52
CA TYR A 207 0.86 7.04 -16.54
C TYR A 207 0.15 5.88 -15.85
N THR A 208 -1.15 5.78 -16.04
CA THR A 208 -1.90 4.62 -15.58
C THR A 208 -1.72 3.49 -16.58
N ILE A 209 -1.07 2.42 -16.16
CA ILE A 209 -0.89 1.20 -16.97
C ILE A 209 -2.01 0.24 -16.62
N THR A 210 -2.80 -0.15 -17.61
CA THR A 210 -3.92 -1.08 -17.44
C THR A 210 -3.59 -2.43 -18.05
N GLY A 211 -3.49 -3.45 -17.22
CA GLY A 211 -3.36 -4.85 -17.62
C GLY A 211 -4.71 -5.56 -17.62
N THR A 212 -5.03 -6.29 -18.67
CA THR A 212 -6.34 -6.91 -18.85
C THR A 212 -6.21 -8.39 -19.26
N ASN A 213 -7.14 -9.21 -18.78
CA ASN A 213 -7.37 -10.59 -19.24
C ASN A 213 -8.88 -10.88 -19.29
N THR A 214 -9.29 -12.15 -19.48
CA THR A 214 -10.72 -12.53 -19.52
C THR A 214 -11.45 -12.36 -18.18
N GLY A 215 -10.73 -12.25 -17.06
CA GLY A 215 -11.29 -12.05 -15.73
C GLY A 215 -11.55 -10.59 -15.41
N GLY A 216 -10.94 -9.68 -16.13
CA GLY A 216 -11.06 -8.25 -15.90
C GLY A 216 -9.76 -7.49 -16.13
N SER A 217 -9.64 -6.34 -15.51
CA SER A 217 -8.45 -5.46 -15.61
C SER A 217 -8.01 -5.00 -14.24
N ASP A 218 -6.72 -4.72 -14.11
CA ASP A 218 -6.08 -4.07 -12.98
C ASP A 218 -5.17 -2.94 -13.49
N THR A 219 -4.83 -2.00 -12.62
CA THR A 219 -4.05 -0.82 -12.99
C THR A 219 -2.86 -0.62 -12.07
N ALA A 220 -1.73 -0.23 -12.66
CA ALA A 220 -0.56 0.24 -11.93
C ALA A 220 -0.24 1.68 -12.35
N SER A 221 0.14 2.53 -11.40
CA SER A 221 0.57 3.90 -11.68
C SER A 221 2.08 3.93 -11.89
N LEU A 222 2.56 4.71 -12.83
CA LEU A 222 3.97 4.87 -13.16
C LEU A 222 4.26 6.33 -13.44
N TYR A 223 5.10 6.96 -12.60
CA TYR A 223 5.61 8.31 -12.91
C TYR A 223 6.80 8.19 -13.86
N LEU A 224 6.75 8.90 -14.99
CA LEU A 224 7.77 8.81 -16.03
C LEU A 224 8.14 10.20 -16.56
N GLN A 225 9.44 10.41 -16.71
CA GLN A 225 10.01 11.63 -17.30
C GLN A 225 11.10 11.26 -18.32
N VAL A 226 11.21 12.04 -19.40
CA VAL A 226 12.31 11.89 -20.37
C VAL A 226 13.07 13.20 -20.49
N ARG A 227 14.36 13.14 -20.21
CA ARG A 227 15.26 14.30 -20.21
C ARG A 227 16.27 14.27 -21.35
N SER A 228 16.77 15.44 -21.71
CA SER A 228 17.93 15.53 -22.58
C SER A 228 19.21 15.30 -21.78
N TYR A 229 20.12 14.51 -22.30
CA TYR A 229 21.44 14.35 -21.70
C TYR A 229 22.25 15.62 -21.93
N GLY A 230 22.59 16.30 -20.85
CA GLY A 230 23.44 17.50 -20.90
C GLY A 230 24.88 17.13 -20.56
N GLY A 231 25.75 17.10 -21.54
CA GLY A 231 27.19 16.90 -21.29
C GLY A 231 28.00 17.29 -22.52
N ALA A 232 29.17 17.89 -22.32
CA ALA A 232 30.09 18.20 -23.37
C ALA A 232 31.39 17.39 -23.19
N LEU A 233 31.73 16.57 -24.18
CA LEU A 233 33.03 15.95 -24.25
C LEU A 233 34.05 16.97 -24.73
N THR A 234 35.02 17.33 -23.89
CA THR A 234 36.14 18.18 -24.26
C THR A 234 37.36 17.28 -24.49
N VAL A 235 37.87 17.32 -25.70
CA VAL A 235 39.14 16.66 -26.04
C VAL A 235 40.24 17.72 -26.11
N THR A 236 41.27 17.52 -25.33
CA THR A 236 42.42 18.46 -25.31
C THR A 236 43.69 17.69 -25.51
N PRO A 237 44.52 18.00 -26.51
CA PRO A 237 44.29 19.04 -27.52
C PRO A 237 43.22 18.62 -28.56
N THR A 238 42.55 19.57 -29.16
CA THR A 238 41.56 19.33 -30.23
C THR A 238 42.19 18.88 -31.55
N ASN A 239 43.50 19.01 -31.65
CA ASN A 239 44.31 18.55 -32.81
C ASN A 239 45.65 18.04 -32.33
N THR A 240 46.03 16.81 -32.69
CA THR A 240 47.31 16.21 -32.32
C THR A 240 48.01 15.70 -33.58
N GLU A 241 49.16 16.33 -33.90
CA GLU A 241 50.02 15.83 -34.99
C GLU A 241 51.20 15.08 -34.35
N GLY A 242 51.39 13.83 -34.78
CA GLY A 242 52.46 12.97 -34.36
C GLY A 242 53.48 12.76 -35.49
N SER A 243 54.77 12.71 -35.18
CA SER A 243 55.83 12.32 -36.12
C SER A 243 56.22 10.87 -35.89
N VAL A 244 56.63 10.15 -36.93
CA VAL A 244 57.09 8.76 -36.85
C VAL A 244 58.28 8.71 -35.87
N ASN A 245 58.23 7.76 -34.90
CA ASN A 245 59.22 7.57 -33.83
C ASN A 245 59.32 8.69 -32.76
N SER A 246 58.33 9.54 -32.63
CA SER A 246 58.20 10.48 -31.49
C SER A 246 56.99 10.09 -30.63
N SER A 247 57.11 10.23 -29.33
CA SER A 247 55.99 10.07 -28.39
C SER A 247 54.92 11.13 -28.64
N ILE A 248 53.71 10.74 -28.76
CA ILE A 248 52.56 11.64 -28.77
C ILE A 248 52.33 12.08 -27.31
N SER A 249 52.15 13.40 -27.07
CA SER A 249 51.73 13.88 -25.75
C SER A 249 50.36 13.33 -25.40
N ASP A 250 50.14 13.04 -24.13
CA ASP A 250 48.88 12.47 -23.62
C ASP A 250 47.66 13.29 -24.12
N ILE A 251 46.77 12.58 -24.79
CA ILE A 251 45.46 13.15 -25.15
C ILE A 251 44.55 12.95 -23.95
N SER A 252 44.26 14.00 -23.22
CA SER A 252 43.29 13.97 -22.14
C SER A 252 41.89 14.20 -22.67
N MET A 253 40.99 13.28 -22.37
CA MET A 253 39.56 13.47 -22.56
C MET A 253 38.94 13.74 -21.19
N SER A 254 38.39 14.94 -21.02
CA SER A 254 37.59 15.26 -19.86
C SER A 254 36.12 15.38 -20.30
N TYR A 255 35.29 14.54 -19.73
CA TYR A 255 33.85 14.70 -19.81
C TYR A 255 33.44 15.64 -18.67
N THR A 256 33.06 16.86 -19.01
CA THR A 256 32.34 17.70 -18.09
C THR A 256 30.89 17.24 -18.14
N HIS A 257 30.50 16.40 -17.21
CA HIS A 257 29.11 16.36 -16.79
C HIS A 257 28.78 17.83 -16.48
N GLN A 258 27.93 18.47 -17.23
CA GLN A 258 27.28 19.66 -16.71
C GLN A 258 26.40 19.16 -15.57
N THR A 259 27.01 18.98 -14.40
CA THR A 259 26.31 19.34 -13.21
C THR A 259 26.04 20.81 -13.41
N SER A 260 24.96 21.15 -14.08
CA SER A 260 24.32 22.40 -13.79
C SER A 260 24.24 22.40 -12.28
N ASN A 261 24.98 23.27 -11.64
CA ASN A 261 24.81 23.55 -10.23
C ASN A 261 23.38 24.03 -10.06
N TYR A 262 22.46 23.10 -9.97
CA TYR A 262 21.14 23.32 -9.42
C TYR A 262 21.31 23.31 -7.90
N GLY A 263 22.22 24.16 -7.47
CA GLY A 263 22.29 24.52 -6.08
C GLY A 263 20.97 25.20 -5.76
N TRP A 264 20.36 24.81 -4.71
CA TRP A 264 19.47 25.62 -3.92
C TRP A 264 20.23 26.91 -3.59
N THR A 265 20.35 27.81 -4.57
CA THR A 265 20.96 29.11 -4.35
C THR A 265 19.94 29.99 -3.66
N SER A 266 20.40 30.94 -2.90
CA SER A 266 19.64 31.99 -2.22
C SER A 266 18.49 32.54 -3.09
N GLY A 267 17.33 31.90 -3.03
CA GLY A 267 16.19 32.15 -3.89
C GLY A 267 15.16 31.05 -3.83
N VAL A 268 15.24 30.11 -2.89
CA VAL A 268 14.19 29.15 -2.60
C VAL A 268 12.93 29.95 -2.26
N SER A 269 11.94 29.84 -3.12
CA SER A 269 10.62 30.40 -2.84
C SER A 269 9.96 29.51 -1.80
N ASN A 270 9.94 29.95 -0.56
CA ASN A 270 9.13 29.31 0.48
C ASN A 270 7.72 29.92 0.50
N THR A 271 6.75 29.07 0.79
CA THR A 271 5.39 29.51 1.08
C THR A 271 4.92 28.76 2.32
N THR A 272 4.32 29.49 3.26
CA THR A 272 3.69 28.89 4.44
C THR A 272 2.19 29.08 4.38
N THR A 273 1.46 28.00 4.61
CA THR A 273 0.00 27.99 4.61
C THR A 273 -0.49 27.47 5.95
N THR A 274 -1.33 28.24 6.64
CA THR A 274 -2.04 27.74 7.84
C THR A 274 -3.11 26.76 7.39
N LEU A 275 -3.07 25.53 7.91
CA LEU A 275 -4.01 24.47 7.56
C LEU A 275 -5.19 24.40 8.54
N THR A 276 -4.92 24.48 9.84
CA THR A 276 -5.94 24.50 10.89
C THR A 276 -5.44 25.25 12.12
N ASN A 277 -6.36 25.74 12.95
CA ASN A 277 -6.09 26.50 14.16
C ASN A 277 -6.29 25.68 15.46
N ASN A 278 -6.62 24.41 15.35
CA ASN A 278 -6.99 23.57 16.49
C ASN A 278 -5.98 22.45 16.68
N PHE A 279 -4.80 22.79 17.15
CA PHE A 279 -3.71 21.82 17.33
C PHE A 279 -3.32 21.65 18.81
N LEU A 280 -2.65 20.54 19.13
CA LEU A 280 -2.06 20.26 20.44
C LEU A 280 -1.04 21.32 20.85
N THR A 281 -1.14 21.85 22.06
CA THR A 281 -0.21 22.85 22.60
C THR A 281 0.85 22.30 23.54
N ALA A 282 0.80 21.02 23.90
CA ALA A 282 1.79 20.39 24.77
C ALA A 282 3.03 20.01 23.98
N GLY A 283 4.21 20.42 24.48
CA GLY A 283 5.48 20.10 23.84
C GLY A 283 5.77 18.60 23.87
N GLY A 284 6.03 18.04 22.72
CA GLY A 284 6.44 16.64 22.53
C GLY A 284 7.19 16.51 21.21
N THR A 285 7.88 15.42 21.05
CA THR A 285 8.51 14.98 19.81
C THR A 285 7.51 14.20 18.96
N HIS A 286 7.70 14.09 17.65
CA HIS A 286 6.84 13.34 16.74
C HIS A 286 5.34 13.66 16.88
N LEU A 287 5.00 14.95 16.78
CA LEU A 287 3.63 15.43 16.91
C LEU A 287 2.81 15.26 15.63
N LEU A 288 3.47 14.98 14.52
CA LEU A 288 2.91 14.93 13.17
C LEU A 288 3.41 13.69 12.46
N GLY A 289 2.59 13.16 11.55
CA GLY A 289 3.05 12.28 10.49
C GLY A 289 2.67 12.88 9.15
N VAL A 290 3.51 12.72 8.14
CA VAL A 290 3.24 13.17 6.77
C VAL A 290 3.68 12.11 5.77
N ASP A 291 2.84 11.90 4.74
CA ASP A 291 3.22 11.10 3.59
C ASP A 291 2.46 11.56 2.35
N SER A 292 2.97 11.19 1.18
CA SER A 292 2.33 11.46 -0.11
C SER A 292 2.21 10.20 -0.93
N GLY A 293 1.03 10.01 -1.51
CA GLY A 293 0.80 8.91 -2.43
C GLY A 293 1.21 9.24 -3.87
N ASP A 294 1.25 8.19 -4.69
CA ASP A 294 1.68 8.25 -6.09
C ASP A 294 0.82 9.14 -6.99
N GLN A 295 -0.41 9.45 -6.57
CA GLN A 295 -1.36 10.26 -7.31
C GLN A 295 -1.26 11.76 -6.97
N GLY A 296 -0.30 12.14 -6.12
CA GLY A 296 -0.09 13.51 -5.65
C GLY A 296 -1.02 13.91 -4.50
N GLU A 297 -1.68 12.92 -3.89
CA GLU A 297 -2.31 13.08 -2.58
C GLU A 297 -1.25 13.33 -1.52
N MET A 298 -1.61 14.10 -0.53
CA MET A 298 -0.80 14.33 0.66
C MET A 298 -1.65 14.17 1.89
N VAL A 299 -1.10 13.50 2.88
CA VAL A 299 -1.74 13.26 4.17
C VAL A 299 -0.85 13.82 5.27
N ILE A 300 -1.44 14.59 6.18
CA ILE A 300 -0.83 15.00 7.44
C ILE A 300 -1.73 14.50 8.55
N VAL A 301 -1.20 13.73 9.48
CA VAL A 301 -1.93 13.24 10.66
C VAL A 301 -1.42 13.95 11.92
N TYR A 302 -2.31 14.21 12.86
CA TYR A 302 -1.99 14.96 14.06
C TYR A 302 -3.03 14.73 15.18
N ALA A 303 -2.63 15.09 16.40
CA ALA A 303 -3.57 15.16 17.53
C ALA A 303 -4.35 16.49 17.48
N HIS A 304 -5.66 16.40 17.27
CA HIS A 304 -6.58 17.53 17.25
C HIS A 304 -7.05 17.84 18.66
N ASN A 305 -6.97 19.10 19.08
CA ASN A 305 -7.43 19.55 20.40
C ASN A 305 -8.93 19.88 20.35
N ASP A 306 -9.75 19.00 20.88
CA ASP A 306 -11.22 19.11 20.83
C ASP A 306 -11.78 20.28 21.68
N THR A 307 -11.02 20.76 22.65
CA THR A 307 -11.48 21.77 23.61
C THR A 307 -10.81 23.13 23.45
N ASN A 308 -9.80 23.21 22.61
CA ASN A 308 -8.96 24.41 22.45
C ASN A 308 -8.36 24.91 23.78
N SER A 309 -8.06 24.00 24.70
CA SER A 309 -7.51 24.24 26.04
C SER A 309 -6.24 23.41 26.25
N ALA A 310 -5.29 23.92 27.00
CA ALA A 310 -4.05 23.22 27.34
C ALA A 310 -4.24 21.93 28.16
N SER A 311 -5.41 21.73 28.74
CA SER A 311 -5.85 20.50 29.43
C SER A 311 -6.97 19.79 28.66
N GLY A 312 -6.96 19.92 27.34
CA GLY A 312 -8.00 19.40 26.46
C GLY A 312 -7.97 17.90 26.28
N THR A 313 -9.02 17.35 25.74
CA THR A 313 -9.05 16.03 25.15
C THR A 313 -8.61 16.11 23.70
N TYR A 314 -7.98 15.06 23.22
CA TYR A 314 -7.43 14.99 21.86
C TYR A 314 -8.09 13.89 21.06
N SER A 315 -8.19 14.12 19.76
CA SER A 315 -8.69 13.18 18.77
C SER A 315 -7.67 12.98 17.66
N LEU A 316 -7.60 11.81 17.05
CA LEU A 316 -6.82 11.63 15.83
C LEU A 316 -7.48 12.39 14.68
N ALA A 317 -6.75 13.31 14.08
CA ALA A 317 -7.19 14.07 12.92
C ALA A 317 -6.25 13.88 11.73
N MET A 318 -6.80 14.13 10.56
CA MET A 318 -6.10 14.05 9.28
C MET A 318 -6.43 15.27 8.42
N MET A 319 -5.40 15.93 7.92
CA MET A 319 -5.51 16.82 6.76
C MET A 319 -5.19 16.02 5.51
N TYR A 320 -6.10 16.04 4.56
CA TYR A 320 -5.95 15.36 3.29
C TYR A 320 -6.00 16.36 2.14
N ARG A 321 -5.05 16.27 1.20
CA ARG A 321 -5.00 17.09 0.01
C ARG A 321 -5.16 16.24 -1.25
N TRP A 322 -6.15 16.59 -2.05
CA TRP A 322 -6.35 16.04 -3.39
C TRP A 322 -6.66 17.16 -4.37
N GLY A 323 -6.01 17.14 -5.53
CA GLY A 323 -6.25 18.17 -6.56
C GLY A 323 -5.98 19.61 -6.11
N GLY A 324 -5.09 19.78 -5.12
CA GLY A 324 -4.69 21.08 -4.59
C GLY A 324 -5.57 21.64 -3.46
N THR A 325 -6.65 20.95 -3.07
CA THR A 325 -7.54 21.39 -1.98
C THR A 325 -7.32 20.55 -0.73
N TRP A 326 -7.17 21.22 0.43
CA TRP A 326 -7.08 20.58 1.73
C TRP A 326 -8.46 20.36 2.35
N SER A 327 -8.64 19.21 2.98
CA SER A 327 -9.80 18.89 3.81
C SER A 327 -9.36 18.30 5.14
N GLU A 328 -10.01 18.68 6.22
CA GLU A 328 -9.79 18.14 7.56
C GLU A 328 -10.83 17.07 7.87
N THR A 329 -10.41 15.99 8.52
CA THR A 329 -11.31 14.93 8.99
C THR A 329 -10.84 14.44 10.36
N ILE A 330 -11.74 14.43 11.34
CA ILE A 330 -11.51 13.73 12.61
C ILE A 330 -11.75 12.25 12.35
N LEU A 331 -10.76 11.43 12.57
CA LEU A 331 -10.78 9.98 12.29
C LEU A 331 -11.20 9.17 13.51
N ASP A 332 -10.58 9.44 14.66
CA ASP A 332 -10.88 8.76 15.93
C ASP A 332 -11.17 9.84 16.99
N SER A 333 -12.45 10.00 17.31
CA SER A 333 -12.95 10.99 18.29
C SER A 333 -13.05 10.39 19.70
N GLY A 334 -12.21 9.42 20.01
CA GLY A 334 -12.04 8.89 21.36
C GLY A 334 -11.53 9.98 22.31
N THR A 335 -11.62 9.74 23.61
CA THR A 335 -11.04 10.66 24.59
C THR A 335 -9.52 10.42 24.62
N ASP A 336 -8.75 11.44 24.28
CA ASP A 336 -7.28 11.46 24.36
C ASP A 336 -6.58 10.46 23.41
N THR A 337 -7.01 10.45 22.14
CA THR A 337 -6.43 9.64 21.06
C THR A 337 -5.59 10.48 20.09
N GLY A 338 -4.86 9.80 19.23
CA GLY A 338 -4.10 10.47 18.14
C GLY A 338 -2.77 11.06 18.55
N HIS A 339 -2.21 10.67 19.69
CA HIS A 339 -0.89 11.09 20.12
C HIS A 339 0.21 10.39 19.31
N HIS A 340 1.31 11.11 19.05
CA HIS A 340 2.50 10.63 18.33
C HIS A 340 2.16 9.83 17.05
N PRO A 341 1.34 10.39 16.16
CA PRO A 341 0.89 9.67 15.00
C PRO A 341 1.97 9.59 13.93
N SER A 342 2.01 8.49 13.21
CA SER A 342 2.78 8.33 11.98
C SER A 342 1.89 7.77 10.88
N VAL A 343 2.19 8.09 9.62
CA VAL A 343 1.35 7.74 8.48
C VAL A 343 2.20 7.20 7.33
N ALA A 344 1.65 6.24 6.62
CA ALA A 344 2.19 5.75 5.35
C ALA A 344 1.03 5.50 4.38
N ILE A 345 1.27 5.74 3.10
CA ILE A 345 0.31 5.49 2.01
C ILE A 345 0.81 4.30 1.22
N ASP A 346 -0.05 3.30 1.03
CA ASP A 346 0.30 2.15 0.20
C ASP A 346 0.17 2.47 -1.31
N ARG A 347 0.62 1.54 -2.15
CA ARG A 347 0.58 1.69 -3.61
C ARG A 347 -0.82 1.79 -4.21
N GLN A 348 -1.87 1.43 -3.49
CA GLN A 348 -3.27 1.60 -3.89
C GLN A 348 -3.85 2.95 -3.44
N GLY A 349 -3.06 3.76 -2.74
CA GLY A 349 -3.50 5.02 -2.15
C GLY A 349 -4.26 4.81 -0.83
N ALA A 350 -4.20 3.62 -0.24
CA ALA A 350 -4.77 3.42 1.08
C ALA A 350 -3.85 4.00 2.16
N ILE A 351 -4.46 4.64 3.13
CA ILE A 351 -3.79 5.34 4.21
C ILE A 351 -3.70 4.41 5.42
N HIS A 352 -2.52 4.34 6.01
CA HIS A 352 -2.21 3.55 7.18
C HIS A 352 -1.64 4.48 8.26
N ILE A 353 -2.23 4.48 9.44
CA ILE A 353 -1.86 5.38 10.54
C ILE A 353 -1.60 4.55 11.78
N ALA A 354 -0.44 4.75 12.41
CA ALA A 354 -0.16 4.30 13.76
C ALA A 354 -0.24 5.49 14.72
N TYR A 355 -0.81 5.31 15.90
CA TYR A 355 -0.97 6.38 16.89
C TYR A 355 -1.18 5.80 18.30
N ILE A 356 -1.03 6.64 19.30
CA ILE A 356 -1.22 6.27 20.70
C ILE A 356 -2.58 6.79 21.20
N ASP A 357 -3.29 5.92 21.89
CA ASP A 357 -4.43 6.25 22.76
C ASP A 357 -3.86 6.42 24.17
N ASP A 358 -3.72 7.67 24.60
CA ASP A 358 -3.02 8.03 25.82
C ASP A 358 -3.84 7.70 27.08
N LEU A 359 -5.17 7.73 26.95
CA LEU A 359 -6.05 7.37 28.06
C LEU A 359 -5.98 5.89 28.44
N ASN A 360 -5.78 5.02 27.41
CA ASN A 360 -5.81 3.58 27.58
C ASN A 360 -4.41 2.95 27.50
N ASP A 361 -3.36 3.74 27.28
CA ASP A 361 -1.99 3.27 27.02
C ASP A 361 -1.93 2.22 25.91
N GLU A 362 -2.58 2.49 24.78
CA GLU A 362 -2.70 1.55 23.66
C GLU A 362 -2.02 2.06 22.39
N LEU A 363 -1.26 1.18 21.73
CA LEU A 363 -0.91 1.36 20.32
C LEU A 363 -2.14 1.05 19.45
N ARG A 364 -2.58 2.03 18.69
CA ARG A 364 -3.70 1.90 17.75
C ARG A 364 -3.25 2.04 16.31
N TYR A 365 -4.00 1.40 15.45
CA TYR A 365 -3.79 1.42 14.01
C TYR A 365 -5.11 1.71 13.31
N ALA A 366 -5.07 2.62 12.35
CA ALA A 366 -6.21 2.96 11.49
C ALA A 366 -5.84 2.81 10.02
N THR A 367 -6.77 2.33 9.20
CA THR A 367 -6.58 2.25 7.74
C THR A 367 -7.90 2.33 6.99
N ASN A 368 -7.87 2.83 5.76
CA ASN A 368 -8.99 2.85 4.83
C ASN A 368 -8.83 1.84 3.67
N ALA A 369 -7.89 0.91 3.73
CA ALA A 369 -7.59 -0.08 2.70
C ALA A 369 -8.80 -0.95 2.27
N SER A 370 -9.81 -1.09 3.14
CA SER A 370 -11.06 -1.79 2.81
C SER A 370 -12.12 -0.90 2.13
N GLY A 371 -11.79 0.35 1.79
CA GLY A 371 -12.73 1.37 1.31
C GLY A 371 -13.50 2.10 2.42
N SER A 372 -13.25 1.74 3.68
CA SER A 372 -13.80 2.38 4.88
C SER A 372 -12.74 2.38 5.98
N TRP A 373 -12.77 3.36 6.87
CA TRP A 373 -11.87 3.39 8.00
C TRP A 373 -12.11 2.21 8.96
N VAL A 374 -11.05 1.51 9.28
CA VAL A 374 -11.00 0.40 10.25
C VAL A 374 -9.98 0.75 11.31
N PHE A 375 -10.36 0.61 12.57
CA PHE A 375 -9.53 0.89 13.74
C PHE A 375 -9.23 -0.39 14.51
N ARG A 376 -7.99 -0.54 14.97
CA ARG A 376 -7.53 -1.72 15.72
C ARG A 376 -6.60 -1.29 16.85
N THR A 377 -6.74 -1.92 18.01
CA THR A 377 -5.69 -1.95 19.04
C THR A 377 -4.70 -3.06 18.70
N LEU A 378 -3.42 -2.74 18.60
CA LEU A 378 -2.35 -3.70 18.29
C LEU A 378 -1.62 -4.20 19.53
N GLY A 379 -1.60 -3.41 20.60
CA GLY A 379 -0.94 -3.78 21.86
C GLY A 379 -1.03 -2.65 22.88
N SER A 380 -0.43 -2.86 24.04
CA SER A 380 -0.24 -1.79 25.02
C SER A 380 0.99 -0.97 24.65
N SER A 381 0.88 0.33 24.79
CA SER A 381 1.99 1.29 24.73
C SER A 381 2.06 1.93 26.10
N THR A 382 2.52 1.19 27.10
CA THR A 382 2.53 1.65 28.48
C THR A 382 3.48 2.81 28.68
N TYR A 383 3.01 3.80 29.41
CA TYR A 383 3.66 5.08 29.52
C TYR A 383 3.69 5.67 30.95
N ASP A 384 4.70 6.49 31.19
CA ASP A 384 4.80 7.38 32.34
C ASP A 384 5.54 8.69 31.92
N ASN A 385 4.77 9.80 31.73
CA ASN A 385 5.23 11.19 31.47
C ASN A 385 5.96 11.52 30.16
N ASP A 386 5.25 11.96 29.14
CA ASP A 386 5.58 12.86 27.98
C ASP A 386 6.99 12.86 27.32
N ASN A 387 7.95 12.07 27.73
CA ASN A 387 9.29 12.04 27.15
C ASN A 387 9.61 10.68 26.52
N GLY A 388 9.86 10.65 25.23
CA GLY A 388 10.40 9.48 24.50
C GLY A 388 9.35 8.51 23.99
N ARG A 389 8.17 9.00 23.63
CA ARG A 389 7.15 8.24 22.90
C ARG A 389 7.31 8.46 21.42
N GLY A 390 6.94 7.46 20.66
CA GLY A 390 6.84 7.59 19.22
C GLY A 390 6.22 6.37 18.61
N THR A 391 5.60 6.59 17.46
CA THR A 391 5.30 5.53 16.51
C THR A 391 6.02 5.86 15.20
N ALA A 392 6.51 4.84 14.52
CA ALA A 392 6.93 4.97 13.14
C ALA A 392 6.31 3.85 12.32
N ILE A 393 5.81 4.19 11.15
CA ILE A 393 5.13 3.27 10.24
C ILE A 393 5.75 3.33 8.85
N VAL A 394 5.95 2.19 8.23
CA VAL A 394 6.24 2.07 6.80
C VAL A 394 5.40 0.95 6.21
N VAL A 395 5.07 1.09 4.94
CA VAL A 395 4.38 0.05 4.17
C VAL A 395 5.36 -0.52 3.15
N HIS A 396 5.47 -1.83 3.11
CA HIS A 396 6.33 -2.49 2.15
C HIS A 396 5.81 -2.27 0.72
N PRO A 397 6.59 -1.64 -0.18
CA PRO A 397 6.10 -1.16 -1.48
C PRO A 397 5.66 -2.27 -2.45
N ILE A 398 5.98 -3.53 -2.12
CA ILE A 398 5.67 -4.69 -2.96
C ILE A 398 4.54 -5.52 -2.38
N THR A 399 4.55 -5.77 -1.07
CA THR A 399 3.62 -6.71 -0.43
C THR A 399 2.44 -6.03 0.27
N ASP A 400 2.47 -4.69 0.37
CA ASP A 400 1.56 -3.87 1.18
C ASP A 400 1.56 -4.29 2.67
N ALA A 401 2.59 -5.02 3.09
CA ALA A 401 2.77 -5.35 4.49
C ALA A 401 3.07 -4.09 5.29
N VAL A 402 2.34 -3.92 6.36
CA VAL A 402 2.51 -2.77 7.27
C VAL A 402 3.48 -3.16 8.37
N HIS A 403 4.42 -2.27 8.61
CA HIS A 403 5.43 -2.39 9.66
C HIS A 403 5.34 -1.17 10.57
N ILE A 404 5.19 -1.40 11.87
CA ILE A 404 5.08 -0.35 12.88
C ILE A 404 6.06 -0.64 13.99
N VAL A 405 6.75 0.40 14.45
CA VAL A 405 7.50 0.35 15.71
C VAL A 405 6.93 1.34 16.70
N THR A 406 6.96 0.99 17.96
CA THR A 406 6.54 1.84 19.07
C THR A 406 7.39 1.59 20.30
N THR A 407 7.46 2.56 21.17
CA THR A 407 8.04 2.42 22.48
C THR A 407 7.06 1.74 23.43
N ILE A 408 7.52 0.74 24.15
CA ILE A 408 6.78 0.09 25.25
C ILE A 408 7.55 0.24 26.56
N ASN A 409 6.86 0.11 27.70
CA ASN A 409 7.48 0.08 29.03
C ASN A 409 7.15 -1.27 29.70
N ASP A 410 8.17 -2.04 30.09
CA ASP A 410 8.02 -3.32 30.77
C ASP A 410 7.89 -3.20 32.31
N ASN A 411 7.56 -2.03 32.83
CA ASN A 411 7.52 -1.58 34.24
C ASN A 411 8.89 -1.22 34.83
N THR A 412 9.97 -1.28 34.06
CA THR A 412 11.31 -0.96 34.56
C THR A 412 12.11 -0.14 33.55
N TYR A 413 12.06 -0.56 32.29
CA TYR A 413 12.80 0.04 31.19
C TYR A 413 11.88 0.20 29.97
N ARG A 414 12.26 1.11 29.08
CA ARG A 414 11.60 1.28 27.79
C ARG A 414 12.30 0.43 26.75
N ASP A 415 11.50 -0.21 25.90
CA ASP A 415 11.95 -1.05 24.81
C ASP A 415 11.21 -0.72 23.52
N LEU A 416 11.81 -1.06 22.38
CA LEU A 416 11.14 -1.05 21.09
C LEU A 416 10.31 -2.32 20.89
N GLN A 417 9.06 -2.14 20.49
CA GLN A 417 8.22 -3.22 20.01
C GLN A 417 7.88 -3.00 18.53
N TYR A 418 8.03 -4.04 17.77
CA TYR A 418 7.73 -4.11 16.35
C TYR A 418 6.43 -4.88 16.12
N HIS A 419 5.57 -4.36 15.26
CA HIS A 419 4.31 -4.97 14.83
C HIS A 419 4.26 -5.06 13.32
N THR A 420 3.75 -6.17 12.79
CA THR A 420 3.57 -6.33 11.33
C THR A 420 2.42 -7.26 11.00
N ASN A 421 1.84 -7.07 9.82
CA ASN A 421 0.85 -7.96 9.22
C ASN A 421 1.42 -8.78 8.04
N GLU A 422 2.73 -8.82 7.86
CA GLU A 422 3.44 -9.52 6.76
C GLU A 422 3.00 -10.99 6.59
N SER A 423 2.68 -11.68 7.68
CA SER A 423 2.18 -13.07 7.66
C SER A 423 0.68 -13.20 7.31
N GLY A 424 -0.01 -12.11 6.97
CA GLY A 424 -1.46 -12.05 6.79
C GLY A 424 -2.24 -11.86 8.10
N SER A 425 -1.55 -11.81 9.24
CA SER A 425 -2.12 -11.52 10.56
C SER A 425 -1.15 -10.66 11.36
N TRP A 426 -1.68 -9.79 12.21
CA TRP A 426 -0.85 -8.96 13.07
C TRP A 426 -0.09 -9.82 14.08
N VAL A 427 1.21 -9.62 14.10
CA VAL A 427 2.14 -10.20 15.09
C VAL A 427 3.03 -9.11 15.65
N ASN A 428 3.54 -9.28 16.86
CA ASN A 428 4.49 -8.37 17.47
C ASN A 428 5.74 -9.09 17.98
N THR A 429 6.82 -8.32 18.10
CA THR A 429 8.10 -8.80 18.62
C THR A 429 8.80 -7.65 19.33
N THR A 430 9.29 -7.84 20.54
CA THR A 430 10.17 -6.88 21.20
C THR A 430 11.55 -6.95 20.53
N ILE A 431 12.01 -5.81 20.02
CA ILE A 431 13.29 -5.69 19.28
C ILE A 431 14.45 -5.51 20.26
N THR A 432 14.27 -4.62 21.24
CA THR A 432 15.22 -4.38 22.32
C THR A 432 14.70 -5.05 23.58
N ASN A 433 15.55 -5.64 24.36
CA ASN A 433 15.21 -6.24 25.66
C ASN A 433 16.47 -6.20 26.50
N THR A 434 16.83 -5.01 26.94
CA THR A 434 18.05 -4.76 27.68
C THR A 434 17.70 -4.21 29.08
N LEU A 435 18.71 -4.01 29.91
CA LEU A 435 18.56 -3.37 31.22
C LEU A 435 18.77 -1.85 31.13
N SER A 436 18.49 -1.25 29.98
CA SER A 436 18.65 0.17 29.69
C SER A 436 17.36 0.71 29.08
N ASP A 437 17.08 1.98 29.26
CA ASP A 437 15.98 2.69 28.62
C ASP A 437 16.28 2.88 27.12
N GLU A 438 15.89 1.92 26.30
CA GLU A 438 16.07 1.92 24.84
C GLU A 438 14.75 2.21 24.12
N GLY A 439 14.84 2.74 22.90
CA GLY A 439 13.66 2.89 22.06
C GLY A 439 12.91 4.22 22.20
N HIS A 440 13.57 5.27 22.69
CA HIS A 440 12.97 6.60 22.70
C HIS A 440 12.90 7.19 21.29
N ASP A 441 11.78 7.81 20.97
CA ASP A 441 11.52 8.57 19.75
C ASP A 441 11.95 7.81 18.48
N PRO A 442 11.39 6.61 18.21
CA PRO A 442 11.84 5.80 17.09
C PRO A 442 11.45 6.44 15.75
N ALA A 443 12.38 6.45 14.81
CA ALA A 443 12.16 6.75 13.41
C ALA A 443 12.51 5.52 12.57
N MET A 444 11.75 5.23 11.51
CA MET A 444 11.91 4.01 10.72
C MET A 444 11.91 4.30 9.22
N ALA A 445 12.85 3.70 8.51
CA ALA A 445 12.90 3.69 7.06
C ALA A 445 13.07 2.26 6.52
N MET A 446 12.69 2.06 5.26
CA MET A 446 12.88 0.81 4.53
C MET A 446 13.84 1.04 3.38
N ASP A 447 14.83 0.17 3.22
CA ASP A 447 15.75 0.24 2.09
C ASP A 447 15.15 -0.40 0.82
N GLY A 448 15.88 -0.29 -0.30
CA GLY A 448 15.45 -0.83 -1.59
C GLY A 448 15.30 -2.37 -1.63
N ASP A 449 15.91 -3.08 -0.70
CA ASP A 449 15.83 -4.54 -0.56
C ASP A 449 14.69 -4.98 0.37
N GLY A 450 13.95 -4.02 0.96
CA GLY A 450 12.86 -4.28 1.89
C GLY A 450 13.31 -4.55 3.32
N ASN A 451 14.57 -4.27 3.65
CA ASN A 451 15.04 -4.32 5.04
C ASN A 451 14.58 -3.08 5.79
N LEU A 452 14.31 -3.25 7.08
CA LEU A 452 13.87 -2.17 7.94
C LEU A 452 15.04 -1.64 8.78
N HIS A 453 15.09 -0.32 8.93
CA HIS A 453 16.08 0.35 9.77
C HIS A 453 15.36 1.31 10.70
N VAL A 454 15.61 1.15 12.02
CA VAL A 454 14.97 1.92 13.08
C VAL A 454 16.04 2.65 13.86
N ALA A 455 16.07 3.97 13.76
CA ALA A 455 16.91 4.82 14.62
C ALA A 455 16.15 5.16 15.90
N TYR A 456 16.84 5.19 17.04
CA TYR A 456 16.25 5.54 18.33
C TYR A 456 17.30 6.04 19.32
N TYR A 457 16.83 6.74 20.33
CA TYR A 457 17.68 7.18 21.43
C TYR A 457 17.62 6.17 22.59
N CYS A 458 18.78 5.86 23.14
CA CYS A 458 18.93 5.16 24.39
C CYS A 458 19.24 6.16 25.50
N ASP A 459 18.37 6.30 26.52
CA ASP A 459 18.52 7.30 27.58
C ASP A 459 19.32 6.74 28.78
N ASP A 460 18.65 6.33 29.84
CA ASP A 460 19.29 5.89 31.07
C ASP A 460 20.14 4.63 30.90
N GLY A 461 21.43 4.76 31.19
CA GLY A 461 22.40 3.66 31.15
C GLY A 461 23.26 3.59 29.90
N CYS A 462 22.92 4.28 28.81
CA CYS A 462 23.69 4.33 27.57
C CYS A 462 23.90 5.76 27.03
N SER A 463 22.86 6.58 26.90
CA SER A 463 22.91 7.94 26.34
C SER A 463 23.50 8.00 24.91
N ASP A 464 23.08 7.05 24.08
CA ASP A 464 23.63 6.75 22.75
C ASP A 464 22.58 6.87 21.65
N LEU A 465 23.02 7.20 20.43
CA LEU A 465 22.26 6.97 19.22
C LEU A 465 22.37 5.49 18.82
N ARG A 466 21.25 4.81 18.73
CA ARG A 466 21.15 3.40 18.41
C ARG A 466 20.41 3.17 17.10
N MET A 467 20.65 2.01 16.50
CA MET A 467 19.87 1.52 15.36
C MET A 467 19.60 0.03 15.49
N SER A 468 18.36 -0.35 15.14
CA SER A 468 17.98 -1.75 14.93
C SER A 468 17.66 -1.95 13.46
N SER A 469 18.28 -2.96 12.84
CA SER A 469 18.04 -3.31 11.43
C SER A 469 17.45 -4.70 11.32
N ARG A 470 16.39 -4.86 10.53
CA ARG A 470 15.80 -6.15 10.19
C ARG A 470 16.27 -6.58 8.81
N ILE A 471 17.34 -7.34 8.77
CA ILE A 471 17.96 -7.83 7.52
C ILE A 471 17.51 -9.27 7.28
N ASN A 472 16.90 -9.54 6.13
CA ASN A 472 16.35 -10.86 5.81
C ASN A 472 15.45 -11.42 6.94
N GLY A 473 14.65 -10.57 7.56
CA GLY A 473 13.72 -10.95 8.62
C GLY A 473 14.32 -11.09 10.02
N VAL A 474 15.63 -10.85 10.20
CA VAL A 474 16.34 -10.98 11.49
C VAL A 474 16.76 -9.61 12.00
N TRP A 475 16.40 -9.29 13.25
CA TRP A 475 16.79 -8.05 13.91
C TRP A 475 18.24 -8.10 14.38
N GLN A 476 18.96 -7.01 14.16
CA GLN A 476 20.32 -6.77 14.59
C GLN A 476 20.41 -5.36 15.17
N ASN A 477 20.96 -5.23 16.38
CA ASN A 477 21.05 -3.97 17.10
C ASN A 477 22.50 -3.49 17.13
N GLU A 478 22.71 -2.20 16.94
CA GLU A 478 24.03 -1.58 16.99
C GLU A 478 24.00 -0.18 17.61
N THR A 479 25.15 0.28 18.05
CA THR A 479 25.38 1.66 18.44
C THR A 479 25.90 2.44 17.24
N VAL A 480 25.18 3.47 16.81
CA VAL A 480 25.59 4.36 15.73
C VAL A 480 26.62 5.38 16.26
N ALA A 481 26.33 5.95 17.43
CA ALA A 481 27.23 6.89 18.10
C ALA A 481 27.10 6.75 19.62
N SER A 482 28.27 6.72 20.30
CA SER A 482 28.37 6.53 21.75
C SER A 482 28.94 7.78 22.48
N THR A 483 28.80 8.94 21.86
CA THR A 483 29.13 10.20 22.54
C THR A 483 27.98 10.54 23.49
N LEU A 484 28.25 10.68 24.76
CA LEU A 484 27.26 10.92 25.82
C LEU A 484 26.20 11.95 25.44
N ASN A 485 24.93 11.56 25.52
CA ASN A 485 23.72 12.34 25.21
C ASN A 485 23.57 12.74 23.74
N ILE A 486 24.02 11.90 22.82
CA ILE A 486 23.74 12.03 21.39
C ILE A 486 22.58 11.09 20.99
N GLY A 487 21.77 11.50 20.04
CA GLY A 487 20.70 10.66 19.49
C GLY A 487 19.29 11.08 19.87
N ASN A 488 19.10 12.15 20.62
CA ASN A 488 17.77 12.64 20.97
C ASN A 488 17.03 13.15 19.72
N ASP A 489 15.72 12.88 19.64
CA ASP A 489 14.86 13.20 18.51
C ASP A 489 15.48 12.75 17.17
N PRO A 490 15.78 11.46 16.96
CA PRO A 490 16.39 11.01 15.71
C PRO A 490 15.36 10.99 14.59
N ASP A 491 15.82 11.26 13.38
CA ASP A 491 15.07 11.00 12.15
C ASP A 491 15.98 10.32 11.13
N ILE A 492 15.40 9.55 10.20
CA ILE A 492 16.11 8.63 9.31
C ILE A 492 15.61 8.71 7.87
N ALA A 493 16.55 8.80 6.94
CA ALA A 493 16.30 8.67 5.51
C ALA A 493 17.35 7.77 4.86
N ILE A 494 17.00 7.15 3.72
CA ILE A 494 17.89 6.26 2.98
C ILE A 494 18.01 6.77 1.55
N ASP A 495 19.22 6.89 1.04
CA ASP A 495 19.48 7.32 -0.33
C ASP A 495 19.37 6.15 -1.33
N SER A 496 19.53 6.43 -2.62
CA SER A 496 19.39 5.41 -3.67
C SER A 496 20.53 4.38 -3.69
N GLU A 497 21.64 4.68 -3.04
CA GLU A 497 22.79 3.77 -2.91
C GLU A 497 22.66 2.88 -1.66
N GLY A 498 21.59 3.07 -0.87
CA GLY A 498 21.36 2.37 0.39
C GLY A 498 22.15 2.95 1.55
N THR A 499 22.69 4.17 1.41
CA THR A 499 23.30 4.88 2.54
C THR A 499 22.21 5.38 3.46
N ILE A 500 22.31 5.06 4.72
CA ILE A 500 21.39 5.49 5.77
C ILE A 500 21.89 6.82 6.32
N HIS A 501 21.01 7.81 6.40
CA HIS A 501 21.25 9.13 6.97
C HIS A 501 20.39 9.30 8.22
N ILE A 502 21.05 9.43 9.38
CA ILE A 502 20.36 9.64 10.66
C ILE A 502 20.74 11.02 11.17
N VAL A 503 19.77 11.88 11.32
CA VAL A 503 19.92 13.18 11.97
C VAL A 503 19.46 13.09 13.41
N SER A 504 20.16 13.73 14.35
CA SER A 504 19.77 13.73 15.76
C SER A 504 20.28 14.95 16.50
N GLN A 505 19.69 15.22 17.66
CA GLN A 505 20.15 16.28 18.55
C GLN A 505 21.17 15.74 19.56
N TYR A 506 22.21 16.51 19.81
CA TYR A 506 23.11 16.33 20.94
C TYR A 506 22.64 17.20 22.11
N LEU A 507 22.13 16.58 23.17
CA LEU A 507 21.49 17.29 24.30
C LEU A 507 22.40 18.27 25.03
N ASN A 508 23.72 17.98 25.17
CA ASN A 508 24.65 18.82 25.93
C ASN A 508 24.90 20.19 25.31
N ASN A 509 24.92 20.26 23.97
CA ASN A 509 25.18 21.53 23.26
C ASN A 509 24.00 21.98 22.40
N LYS A 510 22.95 21.15 22.33
CA LYS A 510 21.73 21.36 21.52
C LYS A 510 22.06 21.71 20.07
N ARG A 511 22.90 20.89 19.45
CA ARG A 511 23.25 20.98 18.03
C ARG A 511 22.80 19.76 17.30
N ILE A 512 22.61 19.90 16.00
CA ILE A 512 22.24 18.82 15.12
C ILE A 512 23.50 18.14 14.57
N TYR A 513 23.47 16.82 14.59
CA TYR A 513 24.49 15.92 14.07
C TYR A 513 23.87 15.02 13.01
N LEU A 514 24.62 14.69 11.99
CA LEU A 514 24.25 13.73 10.97
C LEU A 514 25.22 12.54 11.02
N HIS A 515 24.68 11.34 11.03
CA HIS A 515 25.43 10.11 10.87
C HIS A 515 25.01 9.47 9.56
N SER A 516 25.98 9.21 8.67
CA SER A 516 25.71 8.60 7.37
C SER A 516 26.56 7.35 7.20
N GLY A 517 25.97 6.29 6.66
CA GLY A 517 26.67 5.03 6.43
C GLY A 517 25.76 3.84 6.20
N THR A 518 26.31 2.68 6.45
CA THR A 518 25.60 1.39 6.42
C THR A 518 25.80 0.67 7.74
N PRO A 519 24.99 -0.32 8.10
CA PRO A 519 25.16 -1.06 9.34
C PRO A 519 26.62 -1.48 9.60
N GLY A 520 27.14 -1.08 10.77
CA GLY A 520 28.54 -1.33 11.16
C GLY A 520 29.58 -0.33 10.64
N SER A 521 29.22 0.67 9.83
CA SER A 521 30.17 1.64 9.28
C SER A 521 29.56 3.04 9.16
N TRP A 522 29.82 3.88 10.15
CA TRP A 522 29.22 5.21 10.27
C TRP A 522 30.24 6.33 10.14
N THR A 523 29.85 7.40 9.48
CA THR A 523 30.59 8.66 9.40
C THR A 523 29.76 9.75 10.07
N GLU A 524 30.35 10.40 11.07
CA GLU A 524 29.73 11.53 11.79
C GLU A 524 30.06 12.84 11.12
N GLN A 525 29.06 13.68 10.92
CA GLN A 525 29.21 15.09 10.60
C GLN A 525 28.68 15.93 11.75
N ALA A 526 29.59 16.46 12.51
CA ALA A 526 29.31 17.15 13.77
C ALA A 526 28.93 18.62 13.57
N GLY A 527 27.97 19.07 14.39
CA GLY A 527 27.75 20.51 14.59
C GLY A 527 27.25 21.27 13.39
N LEU A 528 26.35 20.64 12.59
CA LEU A 528 25.74 21.25 11.40
C LEU A 528 24.92 22.50 11.72
N SER A 529 24.40 22.64 12.95
CA SER A 529 23.63 23.79 13.42
C SER A 529 24.38 24.62 14.46
N GLY A 530 23.88 25.82 14.74
CA GLY A 530 24.19 26.57 15.99
C GLY A 530 23.58 25.84 17.20
N GLY A 531 23.89 26.30 18.41
CA GLY A 531 23.27 25.80 19.64
C GLY A 531 21.77 26.14 19.71
N ASN A 532 21.00 25.43 20.55
CA ASN A 532 19.53 25.51 20.69
C ASN A 532 18.71 24.98 19.50
N ALA A 533 19.23 24.06 18.74
CA ALA A 533 18.52 23.34 17.71
C ALA A 533 17.76 22.13 18.30
N HIS A 534 16.52 21.93 17.89
CA HIS A 534 15.62 20.90 18.37
C HIS A 534 14.84 20.28 17.21
N TRP A 535 14.39 19.05 17.38
CA TRP A 535 13.52 18.33 16.46
C TRP A 535 14.01 18.40 15.02
N PRO A 536 15.18 17.83 14.74
CA PRO A 536 15.68 17.75 13.38
C PRO A 536 14.86 16.76 12.59
N THR A 537 14.70 17.01 11.29
CA THR A 537 14.12 16.07 10.35
C THR A 537 14.96 16.01 9.08
N VAL A 538 15.03 14.84 8.47
CA VAL A 538 15.87 14.55 7.31
C VAL A 538 15.08 13.90 6.18
N ALA A 539 15.36 14.33 4.96
CA ALA A 539 14.87 13.65 3.77
C ALA A 539 15.95 13.67 2.68
N VAL A 540 15.84 12.77 1.72
CA VAL A 540 16.77 12.65 0.60
C VAL A 540 16.01 12.87 -0.69
N ASP A 541 16.52 13.77 -1.54
CA ASP A 541 15.91 14.04 -2.85
C ASP A 541 16.32 13.00 -3.89
N SER A 542 15.75 13.08 -5.08
CA SER A 542 16.02 12.15 -6.17
C SER A 542 17.45 12.20 -6.74
N ASN A 543 18.30 13.10 -6.26
CA ASN A 543 19.72 13.21 -6.59
C ASN A 543 20.62 12.77 -5.44
N ASP A 544 20.07 12.10 -4.43
CA ASP A 544 20.76 11.70 -3.20
C ASP A 544 21.26 12.88 -2.37
N ALA A 545 20.70 14.08 -2.60
CA ALA A 545 21.00 15.22 -1.75
C ALA A 545 20.21 15.13 -0.45
N VAL A 546 20.90 15.38 0.65
CA VAL A 546 20.32 15.35 1.98
C VAL A 546 19.80 16.73 2.36
N HIS A 547 18.57 16.78 2.82
CA HIS A 547 17.87 17.97 3.27
C HIS A 547 17.57 17.83 4.76
N ILE A 548 17.88 18.86 5.54
CA ILE A 548 17.67 18.84 6.98
C ILE A 548 16.96 20.12 7.40
N SER A 549 15.90 19.98 8.19
CA SER A 549 15.30 21.10 8.90
C SER A 549 15.36 20.91 10.41
N TYR A 550 15.24 21.98 11.16
CA TYR A 550 15.20 21.94 12.62
C TYR A 550 14.59 23.22 13.19
N HIS A 551 14.09 23.13 14.41
CA HIS A 551 13.62 24.28 15.18
C HIS A 551 14.76 24.95 15.94
N LEU A 552 14.89 26.27 15.85
CA LEU A 552 15.83 27.07 16.64
C LEU A 552 15.12 27.61 17.88
N GLY A 553 15.32 26.95 19.03
CA GLY A 553 14.57 27.14 20.27
C GLY A 553 14.97 28.35 21.13
N SER A 554 15.73 29.31 20.60
CA SER A 554 16.11 30.52 21.33
C SER A 554 15.00 31.59 21.33
N THR A 555 15.32 32.82 21.55
CA THR A 555 14.41 33.97 21.45
C THR A 555 13.80 34.12 20.04
N GLN A 556 14.39 33.50 19.03
CA GLN A 556 13.97 33.61 17.63
C GLN A 556 12.86 32.62 17.25
N LYS A 557 12.88 31.38 17.79
CA LYS A 557 11.85 30.35 17.54
C LYS A 557 11.56 30.13 16.04
N ASP A 558 12.62 30.04 15.24
CA ASP A 558 12.53 29.97 13.78
C ASP A 558 12.74 28.53 13.30
N MET A 559 12.12 28.16 12.18
CA MET A 559 12.47 26.94 11.45
C MET A 559 13.65 27.21 10.53
N MET A 560 14.69 26.42 10.68
CA MET A 560 15.93 26.49 9.94
C MET A 560 16.03 25.32 8.97
N TYR A 561 16.73 25.54 7.87
CA TYR A 561 16.93 24.55 6.82
C TYR A 561 18.33 24.65 6.23
N PHE A 562 18.90 23.51 5.82
CA PHE A 562 20.14 23.43 5.06
C PHE A 562 20.21 22.11 4.28
N THR A 563 21.10 22.04 3.28
CA THR A 563 21.20 20.90 2.37
C THR A 563 22.60 20.80 1.77
N ASN A 564 22.95 19.62 1.27
CA ASN A 564 24.17 19.39 0.49
C ASN A 564 23.92 19.30 -1.03
N ALA A 565 22.73 19.67 -1.51
CA ALA A 565 22.34 19.57 -2.92
C ALA A 565 23.30 20.28 -3.91
N SER A 566 24.10 21.24 -3.46
CA SER A 566 25.16 21.88 -4.28
C SER A 566 26.48 21.11 -4.30
N GLY A 567 26.54 19.90 -3.76
CA GLY A 567 27.78 19.14 -3.56
C GLY A 567 28.56 19.51 -2.31
N SER A 568 28.08 20.49 -1.53
CA SER A 568 28.62 20.89 -0.23
C SER A 568 27.48 21.42 0.65
N TRP A 569 27.62 21.27 1.96
CA TRP A 569 26.62 21.75 2.90
C TRP A 569 26.44 23.28 2.81
N SER A 570 25.20 23.70 2.64
CA SER A 570 24.83 25.12 2.76
C SER A 570 24.92 25.59 4.20
N SER A 571 25.02 26.88 4.42
CA SER A 571 24.81 27.45 5.75
C SER A 571 23.32 27.35 6.11
N PRO A 572 22.95 27.05 7.38
CA PRO A 572 21.56 27.06 7.79
C PRO A 572 20.89 28.42 7.49
N SER A 573 19.73 28.35 6.85
CA SER A 573 18.92 29.52 6.52
C SER A 573 17.55 29.41 7.17
N LYS A 574 16.98 30.55 7.60
CA LYS A 574 15.63 30.62 8.11
C LYS A 574 14.64 30.45 6.96
N ILE A 575 13.73 29.48 7.09
CA ILE A 575 12.66 29.23 6.13
C ILE A 575 11.26 29.58 6.68
N GLU A 576 11.11 29.65 8.00
CA GLU A 576 9.86 30.02 8.65
C GLU A 576 10.15 30.81 9.92
N GLU A 577 9.39 31.85 10.20
CA GLU A 577 9.44 32.62 11.43
C GLU A 577 8.41 32.11 12.43
N TYR A 578 8.81 31.83 13.65
CA TYR A 578 7.96 31.21 14.68
C TYR A 578 7.40 29.83 14.30
N GLY A 579 8.13 29.04 13.52
CA GLY A 579 7.75 27.70 13.06
C GLY A 579 8.73 26.60 13.46
N GLY A 580 8.48 25.38 12.95
CA GLY A 580 9.36 24.23 13.07
C GLY A 580 9.20 23.42 14.36
N TRP A 581 8.19 23.69 15.19
CA TRP A 581 7.95 22.88 16.36
C TRP A 581 7.28 21.57 15.98
N GLY A 582 7.88 20.43 16.37
CA GLY A 582 7.41 19.09 16.02
C GLY A 582 7.29 18.87 14.52
N SER A 583 8.24 19.41 13.72
CA SER A 583 8.21 19.28 12.27
C SER A 583 8.54 17.86 11.81
N GLU A 584 8.00 17.52 10.66
CA GLU A 584 8.34 16.34 9.87
C GLU A 584 8.65 16.77 8.44
N MET A 585 9.46 16.02 7.69
CA MET A 585 9.83 16.40 6.33
C MET A 585 9.52 15.30 5.34
N MET A 586 8.91 15.70 4.23
CA MET A 586 8.65 14.83 3.10
C MET A 586 9.10 15.53 1.80
N ILE A 587 9.57 14.74 0.85
CA ILE A 587 9.91 15.19 -0.50
C ILE A 587 9.03 14.43 -1.50
N ASP A 588 8.34 15.17 -2.37
CA ASP A 588 7.49 14.55 -3.39
C ASP A 588 8.30 14.14 -4.63
N ALA A 589 7.63 13.50 -5.57
CA ALA A 589 8.21 13.04 -6.84
C ALA A 589 8.77 14.18 -7.74
N ASN A 590 8.47 15.44 -7.43
CA ASN A 590 9.00 16.61 -8.11
C ASN A 590 10.19 17.24 -7.37
N ASP A 591 10.67 16.64 -6.30
CA ASP A 591 11.63 17.19 -5.32
C ASP A 591 11.13 18.48 -4.64
N ASP A 592 9.83 18.71 -4.62
CA ASP A 592 9.26 19.72 -3.75
C ASP A 592 9.28 19.20 -2.31
N ILE A 593 9.79 20.02 -1.39
CA ILE A 593 9.91 19.68 0.02
C ILE A 593 8.70 20.24 0.77
N PHE A 594 8.07 19.40 1.56
CA PHE A 594 6.93 19.74 2.39
C PHE A 594 7.26 19.50 3.85
N ILE A 595 7.11 20.52 4.68
CA ILE A 595 7.43 20.48 6.10
C ILE A 595 6.20 20.94 6.88
N PRO A 596 5.29 20.02 7.26
CA PRO A 596 4.27 20.34 8.23
C PRO A 596 4.92 20.63 9.57
N ASN A 597 4.45 21.65 10.25
CA ASN A 597 5.03 22.09 11.50
C ASN A 597 4.02 22.90 12.32
N LEU A 598 4.33 23.13 13.58
CA LEU A 598 3.55 23.98 14.44
C LEU A 598 4.10 25.40 14.52
N ALA A 599 3.20 26.36 14.41
CA ALA A 599 3.49 27.75 14.71
C ALA A 599 3.63 27.96 16.21
N VAL A 600 4.79 28.42 16.63
CA VAL A 600 5.07 28.67 18.05
C VAL A 600 4.20 29.80 18.60
N GLY A 601 3.40 29.50 19.61
CA GLY A 601 2.56 30.46 20.33
C GLY A 601 1.14 30.66 19.79
N THR A 602 0.75 29.99 18.70
CA THR A 602 -0.60 30.08 18.13
C THR A 602 -1.31 28.74 18.00
N SER A 603 -0.64 27.64 18.24
CA SER A 603 -1.20 26.26 18.07
C SER A 603 -1.74 25.98 16.65
N ASN A 604 -1.22 26.65 15.65
CA ASN A 604 -1.64 26.47 14.27
C ASN A 604 -0.77 25.41 13.62
N LEU A 605 -1.41 24.42 12.97
CA LEU A 605 -0.74 23.55 12.03
C LEU A 605 -0.45 24.33 10.74
N GLN A 606 0.80 24.36 10.36
CA GLN A 606 1.30 25.04 9.16
C GLN A 606 1.99 24.04 8.24
N LEU A 607 2.00 24.36 6.97
CA LEU A 607 2.76 23.63 5.96
C LEU A 607 3.73 24.61 5.29
N THR A 608 5.01 24.42 5.50
CA THR A 608 6.07 25.13 4.78
C THR A 608 6.44 24.30 3.57
N THR A 609 6.39 24.91 2.39
CA THR A 609 6.76 24.26 1.13
C THR A 609 7.98 24.96 0.55
N LEU A 610 9.02 24.18 0.24
CA LEU A 610 10.19 24.64 -0.49
C LEU A 610 10.10 24.06 -1.89
N LYS A 611 10.03 24.95 -2.90
CA LYS A 611 10.02 24.49 -4.28
C LYS A 611 11.42 24.55 -4.84
N GLY A 612 11.86 23.45 -5.41
CA GLY A 612 13.03 23.41 -6.25
C GLY A 612 12.88 24.43 -7.37
N SER A 613 13.95 25.13 -7.73
CA SER A 613 13.93 26.10 -8.83
C SER A 613 13.80 25.40 -10.19
N GLY A 614 12.76 24.62 -10.38
CA GLY A 614 12.19 24.11 -11.64
C GLY A 614 13.13 23.65 -12.76
N GLN A 615 14.31 23.13 -12.43
CA GLN A 615 15.24 22.59 -13.41
C GLN A 615 15.89 21.29 -12.86
N GLY A 616 15.28 20.22 -13.25
CA GLY A 616 15.99 19.02 -13.69
C GLY A 616 16.69 18.15 -12.66
N LEU A 617 15.98 17.13 -12.21
CA LEU A 617 16.51 15.95 -11.51
C LEU A 617 17.45 15.13 -12.42
N THR A 618 18.52 14.60 -11.88
CA THR A 618 19.36 13.59 -12.51
C THR A 618 18.88 12.20 -12.16
N ALA A 619 18.89 11.28 -13.13
CA ALA A 619 18.37 9.93 -12.96
C ALA A 619 19.10 9.14 -11.89
N ARG A 620 18.34 8.38 -11.11
CA ARG A 620 18.86 7.27 -10.31
C ARG A 620 19.10 6.05 -11.19
N PRO A 621 20.20 5.30 -11.01
CA PRO A 621 20.27 3.97 -11.58
C PRO A 621 19.22 3.09 -10.92
N ILE A 622 18.41 2.45 -11.73
CA ILE A 622 17.55 1.36 -11.27
C ILE A 622 18.49 0.21 -10.92
N TYR A 623 18.57 -0.17 -9.66
CA TYR A 623 19.25 -1.40 -9.29
C TYR A 623 18.45 -2.56 -9.86
N ASP A 624 19.11 -3.30 -10.76
CA ASP A 624 18.62 -4.54 -11.32
C ASP A 624 18.56 -5.58 -10.18
N ILE A 625 17.37 -5.81 -9.64
CA ILE A 625 17.13 -6.93 -8.73
C ILE A 625 17.01 -8.17 -9.61
N SER A 626 18.14 -8.69 -10.06
CA SER A 626 18.18 -10.04 -10.63
C SER A 626 17.86 -11.02 -9.49
N PRO A 627 16.83 -11.85 -9.60
CA PRO A 627 16.57 -12.89 -8.60
C PRO A 627 17.75 -13.88 -8.62
N MET A 628 18.36 -14.11 -7.45
CA MET A 628 19.20 -15.28 -7.25
C MET A 628 18.35 -16.55 -7.18
#